data_8c39aaba066b6cee194beb1f91edbe12
#
_entry.id   8c39aaba066b6cee194beb1f91edbe12
#
_cell.length_a   1.000
_cell.length_b   1.000
_cell.length_c   1.000
_cell.angle_alpha   90.00
_cell.angle_beta   90.00
_cell.angle_gamma   90.00
#
_symmetry.space_group_name_H-M   'P 1'
#
loop_
_entity.id
_entity.type
_entity.pdbx_description
1 polymer ?
#
loop_
_entity_poly.entity_id
_entity_poly.type
_entity_poly.pdbx_seq_one_letter_code
_entity_poly.pdbx_strand_id
1 'polypeptide(L)'
;MKCIFLDFDGVINNWEHFEGVAPENASILKRITEISGAKVVVTSSNKYCLQRKPHTYYYASKFYNVYAKSLNDLGIEIFALTPDENSNRSLEIKKYLAANNVEEYVILDDELVDRTLQPHQVFIDLYQGLQEEHLAPSLKILNGQLGFYPTNYNREEQPIELVKRINAHYSKNNYRQQ
;
A
#
# COMPACT_ATOMS: atom_id res chain seq x y z
N MET A 1 -17.69 -0.58 -9.60
CA MET A 1 -16.29 -0.27 -10.06
C MET A 1 -15.29 -1.19 -9.40
N LYS A 2 -14.13 -1.42 -10.03
CA LYS A 2 -13.01 -2.16 -9.41
C LYS A 2 -12.07 -1.21 -8.67
N CYS A 3 -11.53 -1.61 -7.51
CA CYS A 3 -10.64 -0.81 -6.69
C CYS A 3 -9.37 -1.57 -6.28
N ILE A 4 -8.27 -0.83 -6.17
CA ILE A 4 -7.03 -1.26 -5.52
C ILE A 4 -6.90 -0.43 -4.25
N PHE A 5 -7.00 -1.06 -3.07
CA PHE A 5 -6.64 -0.43 -1.81
C PHE A 5 -5.13 -0.56 -1.64
N LEU A 6 -4.45 0.58 -1.66
CA LEU A 6 -3.01 0.68 -1.76
C LEU A 6 -2.40 1.24 -0.48
N ASP A 7 -1.50 0.50 0.14
CA ASP A 7 -0.52 1.09 1.05
C ASP A 7 0.69 1.64 0.30
N PHE A 8 1.47 2.49 0.94
CA PHE A 8 2.67 3.08 0.35
C PHE A 8 3.94 2.41 0.86
N ASP A 9 4.13 2.45 2.18
CA ASP A 9 5.35 1.94 2.77
C ASP A 9 5.38 0.42 2.70
N GLY A 10 6.49 -0.13 2.20
CA GLY A 10 6.59 -1.57 1.98
C GLY A 10 5.79 -2.12 0.79
N VAL A 11 5.12 -1.26 -0.01
CA VAL A 11 4.36 -1.67 -1.21
C VAL A 11 4.88 -0.99 -2.46
N ILE A 12 4.76 0.35 -2.57
CA ILE A 12 5.27 1.10 -3.72
C ILE A 12 6.65 1.71 -3.47
N ASN A 13 7.14 1.66 -2.27
CA ASN A 13 8.54 1.83 -1.94
C ASN A 13 9.14 0.48 -1.49
N ASN A 14 10.43 0.45 -1.32
CA ASN A 14 11.16 -0.67 -0.78
C ASN A 14 12.33 -0.16 0.06
N TRP A 15 13.13 -1.08 0.58
CA TRP A 15 14.27 -0.74 1.41
C TRP A 15 15.29 0.20 0.77
N GLU A 16 15.47 0.14 -0.54
CA GLU A 16 16.41 0.98 -1.28
C GLU A 16 15.83 2.37 -1.59
N HIS A 17 14.49 2.46 -1.68
CA HIS A 17 13.74 3.67 -2.01
C HIS A 17 12.77 4.06 -0.90
N PHE A 18 13.24 4.09 0.32
CA PHE A 18 12.40 4.31 1.51
C PHE A 18 11.72 5.70 1.56
N GLU A 19 12.34 6.72 0.97
CA GLU A 19 11.80 8.09 0.97
C GLU A 19 11.01 8.44 -0.30
N GLY A 20 10.48 7.46 -1.02
CA GLY A 20 9.80 7.74 -2.28
C GLY A 20 9.09 6.55 -2.89
N VAL A 21 8.94 6.60 -4.19
CA VAL A 21 8.36 5.53 -4.99
C VAL A 21 9.48 4.77 -5.69
N ALA A 22 9.55 3.46 -5.47
CA ALA A 22 10.44 2.59 -6.21
C ALA A 22 9.87 2.40 -7.63
N PRO A 23 10.59 2.78 -8.69
CA PRO A 23 10.06 2.73 -10.06
C PRO A 23 9.64 1.34 -10.48
N GLU A 24 10.37 0.31 -10.06
CA GLU A 24 10.08 -1.09 -10.32
C GLU A 24 8.74 -1.51 -9.69
N ASN A 25 8.50 -1.17 -8.41
CA ASN A 25 7.28 -1.50 -7.69
C ASN A 25 6.07 -0.76 -8.30
N ALA A 26 6.24 0.53 -8.60
CA ALA A 26 5.21 1.32 -9.25
C ALA A 26 4.88 0.83 -10.67
N SER A 27 5.86 0.26 -11.40
CA SER A 27 5.61 -0.31 -12.72
C SER A 27 4.65 -1.51 -12.66
N ILE A 28 4.72 -2.32 -11.61
CA ILE A 28 3.78 -3.43 -11.38
C ILE A 28 2.39 -2.90 -11.06
N LEU A 29 2.28 -1.89 -10.16
CA LEU A 29 1.01 -1.23 -9.87
C LEU A 29 0.37 -0.66 -11.15
N LYS A 30 1.15 0.01 -11.98
CA LYS A 30 0.71 0.54 -13.26
C LYS A 30 0.13 -0.56 -14.16
N ARG A 31 0.81 -1.68 -14.30
CA ARG A 31 0.32 -2.81 -15.10
C ARG A 31 -0.98 -3.38 -14.52
N ILE A 32 -1.11 -3.49 -13.19
CA ILE A 32 -2.36 -3.93 -12.56
C ILE A 32 -3.50 -2.97 -12.93
N THR A 33 -3.28 -1.64 -12.83
CA THR A 33 -4.29 -0.64 -13.16
C THR A 33 -4.67 -0.66 -14.64
N GLU A 34 -3.69 -0.73 -15.54
CA GLU A 34 -3.91 -0.75 -16.99
C GLU A 34 -4.67 -1.99 -17.46
N ILE A 35 -4.34 -3.17 -16.92
CA ILE A 35 -4.99 -4.43 -17.31
C ILE A 35 -6.40 -4.54 -16.72
N SER A 36 -6.59 -4.14 -15.45
CA SER A 36 -7.86 -4.34 -14.76
C SER A 36 -8.85 -3.18 -14.91
N GLY A 37 -8.37 -1.98 -15.23
CA GLY A 37 -9.15 -0.74 -15.16
C GLY A 37 -9.50 -0.31 -13.73
N ALA A 38 -8.90 -0.93 -12.72
CA ALA A 38 -9.20 -0.64 -11.32
C ALA A 38 -8.69 0.75 -10.91
N LYS A 39 -9.43 1.40 -10.02
CA LYS A 39 -9.12 2.71 -9.45
C LYS A 39 -8.26 2.56 -8.21
N VAL A 40 -7.22 3.37 -8.08
CA VAL A 40 -6.34 3.37 -6.91
C VAL A 40 -6.97 4.17 -5.77
N VAL A 41 -7.21 3.53 -4.65
CA VAL A 41 -7.70 4.11 -3.40
C VAL A 41 -6.62 3.94 -2.34
N VAL A 42 -6.04 5.04 -1.89
CA VAL A 42 -4.94 4.99 -0.92
C VAL A 42 -5.48 4.75 0.48
N THR A 43 -4.93 3.75 1.15
CA THR A 43 -5.27 3.37 2.54
C THR A 43 -4.08 3.47 3.50
N SER A 44 -2.95 3.98 3.03
CA SER A 44 -1.74 4.20 3.83
C SER A 44 -1.96 5.13 5.01
N SER A 45 -1.26 4.90 6.11
CA SER A 45 -1.15 5.87 7.20
C SER A 45 -0.55 7.20 6.72
N ASN A 46 0.23 7.19 5.63
CA ASN A 46 0.79 8.37 4.99
C ASN A 46 -0.16 9.08 4.02
N LYS A 47 -1.43 8.66 3.89
CA LYS A 47 -2.44 9.32 3.02
C LYS A 47 -2.65 10.81 3.34
N TYR A 48 -2.35 11.24 4.57
CA TYR A 48 -2.40 12.67 4.93
C TYR A 48 -1.47 13.53 4.11
N CYS A 49 -0.37 12.96 3.63
CA CYS A 49 0.54 13.64 2.73
C CYS A 49 -0.12 14.02 1.41
N LEU A 50 -1.21 13.34 1.04
CA LEU A 50 -1.98 13.58 -0.19
C LEU A 50 -3.16 14.55 0.01
N GLN A 51 -3.50 14.87 1.25
CA GLN A 51 -4.57 15.82 1.54
C GLN A 51 -4.05 17.25 1.42
N ARG A 52 -4.61 18.04 0.50
CA ARG A 52 -4.27 19.46 0.30
C ARG A 52 -4.70 20.39 1.46
N LYS A 53 -4.88 19.90 2.67
CA LYS A 53 -5.19 20.75 3.82
C LYS A 53 -3.92 21.33 4.40
N PRO A 54 -3.82 22.68 4.55
CA PRO A 54 -2.63 23.37 5.02
C PRO A 54 -2.37 23.19 6.53
N HIS A 55 -2.94 22.18 7.16
CA HIS A 55 -2.75 21.96 8.59
C HIS A 55 -1.54 21.08 8.84
N THR A 56 -0.51 21.78 9.27
CA THR A 56 0.56 21.30 10.13
C THR A 56 1.48 20.25 9.50
N TYR A 57 2.65 20.70 9.33
CA TYR A 57 3.92 20.04 9.19
C TYR A 57 4.56 20.11 7.80
N TYR A 58 5.72 20.72 7.84
CA TYR A 58 6.77 20.73 6.80
C TYR A 58 7.01 19.35 6.14
N TYR A 59 6.79 18.28 6.88
CA TYR A 59 6.87 16.90 6.36
C TYR A 59 5.77 16.57 5.36
N ALA A 60 4.53 16.92 5.61
CA ALA A 60 3.41 16.58 4.72
C ALA A 60 3.57 17.16 3.30
N SER A 61 4.13 18.37 3.17
CA SER A 61 4.32 18.98 1.86
C SER A 61 5.49 18.33 1.08
N LYS A 62 6.54 17.88 1.76
CA LYS A 62 7.67 17.20 1.14
C LYS A 62 7.26 15.83 0.60
N PHE A 63 6.54 15.04 1.38
CA PHE A 63 6.07 13.71 0.99
C PHE A 63 4.95 13.77 -0.05
N TYR A 64 4.05 14.75 0.01
CA TYR A 64 3.05 14.97 -1.03
C TYR A 64 3.70 15.10 -2.41
N ASN A 65 4.73 15.92 -2.53
CA ASN A 65 5.44 16.11 -3.78
C ASN A 65 6.15 14.84 -4.25
N VAL A 66 6.62 13.99 -3.33
CA VAL A 66 7.33 12.76 -3.67
C VAL A 66 6.36 11.69 -4.17
N TYR A 67 5.34 11.32 -3.39
CA TYR A 67 4.42 10.23 -3.76
C TYR A 67 3.46 10.64 -4.88
N ALA A 68 2.72 11.73 -4.71
CA ALA A 68 1.71 12.14 -5.68
C ALA A 68 2.33 12.48 -7.03
N LYS A 69 3.45 13.20 -7.03
CA LYS A 69 4.16 13.56 -8.26
C LYS A 69 4.72 12.31 -8.95
N SER A 70 5.41 11.43 -8.21
CA SER A 70 6.02 10.25 -8.81
C SER A 70 4.99 9.30 -9.40
N LEU A 71 3.86 9.08 -8.72
CA LEU A 71 2.77 8.25 -9.26
C LEU A 71 2.14 8.90 -10.48
N ASN A 72 1.91 10.22 -10.45
CA ASN A 72 1.35 10.94 -11.59
C ASN A 72 2.30 10.94 -12.80
N ASP A 73 3.62 11.12 -12.58
CA ASP A 73 4.64 11.06 -13.64
C ASP A 73 4.69 9.67 -14.30
N LEU A 74 4.33 8.62 -13.56
CA LEU A 74 4.19 7.25 -14.06
C LEU A 74 2.80 6.98 -14.68
N GLY A 75 1.90 7.96 -14.68
CA GLY A 75 0.54 7.82 -15.20
C GLY A 75 -0.38 7.00 -14.29
N ILE A 76 -0.09 6.91 -13.00
CA ILE A 76 -0.93 6.27 -11.99
C ILE A 76 -1.73 7.37 -11.27
N GLU A 77 -3.03 7.40 -11.52
CA GLU A 77 -3.95 8.35 -10.89
C GLU A 77 -4.43 7.81 -9.55
N ILE A 78 -4.30 8.63 -8.49
CA ILE A 78 -4.94 8.37 -7.21
C ILE A 78 -6.39 8.84 -7.31
N PHE A 79 -7.32 7.88 -7.29
CA PHE A 79 -8.75 8.15 -7.41
C PHE A 79 -9.37 8.68 -6.12
N ALA A 80 -9.02 8.09 -4.98
CA ALA A 80 -9.56 8.46 -3.67
C ALA A 80 -8.63 8.07 -2.52
N LEU A 81 -8.97 8.54 -1.33
CA LEU A 81 -8.38 8.13 -0.06
C LEU A 81 -9.44 7.46 0.80
N THR A 82 -9.07 6.45 1.58
CA THR A 82 -9.97 5.92 2.62
C THR A 82 -10.22 6.96 3.72
N PRO A 83 -11.37 6.91 4.44
CA PRO A 83 -11.59 7.73 5.62
C PRO A 83 -10.52 7.41 6.68
N ASP A 84 -10.32 8.37 7.61
CA ASP A 84 -9.44 8.16 8.74
C ASP A 84 -10.19 7.52 9.90
N GLU A 85 -9.69 6.39 10.38
CA GLU A 85 -10.23 5.63 11.50
C GLU A 85 -9.14 5.29 12.51
N ASN A 86 -8.38 6.31 12.91
CA ASN A 86 -7.28 6.17 13.86
C ASN A 86 -6.25 5.10 13.43
N SER A 87 -5.90 5.12 12.16
CA SER A 87 -4.97 4.16 11.53
C SER A 87 -5.46 2.69 11.56
N ASN A 88 -6.74 2.45 11.78
CA ASN A 88 -7.32 1.12 11.64
C ASN A 88 -7.66 0.83 10.18
N ARG A 89 -6.69 0.33 9.44
CA ARG A 89 -6.77 0.07 7.99
C ARG A 89 -7.98 -0.78 7.60
N SER A 90 -8.24 -1.84 8.33
CA SER A 90 -9.39 -2.71 8.04
C SER A 90 -10.74 -1.98 8.18
N LEU A 91 -10.87 -1.12 9.17
CA LEU A 91 -12.08 -0.32 9.37
C LEU A 91 -12.21 0.77 8.28
N GLU A 92 -11.11 1.39 7.89
CA GLU A 92 -11.06 2.39 6.83
C GLU A 92 -11.53 1.79 5.49
N ILE A 93 -11.02 0.61 5.13
CA ILE A 93 -11.44 -0.10 3.92
C ILE A 93 -12.93 -0.45 3.99
N LYS A 94 -13.41 -1.01 5.10
CA LYS A 94 -14.83 -1.36 5.28
C LYS A 94 -15.75 -0.15 5.16
N LYS A 95 -15.38 0.98 5.75
CA LYS A 95 -16.17 2.21 5.63
C LYS A 95 -16.19 2.74 4.20
N TYR A 96 -15.04 2.65 3.50
CA TYR A 96 -14.99 3.04 2.09
C TYR A 96 -15.91 2.14 1.24
N LEU A 97 -15.85 0.82 1.42
CA LEU A 97 -16.69 -0.15 0.72
C LEU A 97 -18.19 0.10 1.00
N ALA A 98 -18.57 0.40 2.25
CA ALA A 98 -19.94 0.68 2.62
C ALA A 98 -20.49 1.98 2.00
N ALA A 99 -19.65 2.97 1.73
CA ALA A 99 -20.02 4.27 1.18
C ALA A 99 -19.95 4.34 -0.35
N ASN A 100 -19.36 3.36 -1.01
CA ASN A 100 -19.09 3.39 -2.44
C ASN A 100 -19.53 2.09 -3.13
N ASN A 101 -19.99 2.19 -4.38
CA ASN A 101 -20.36 1.01 -5.16
C ASN A 101 -19.12 0.34 -5.75
N VAL A 102 -18.43 -0.47 -4.93
CA VAL A 102 -17.27 -1.27 -5.32
C VAL A 102 -17.73 -2.71 -5.57
N GLU A 103 -17.48 -3.22 -6.76
CA GLU A 103 -17.87 -4.58 -7.18
C GLU A 103 -16.78 -5.58 -6.85
N GLU A 104 -15.55 -5.24 -7.21
CA GLU A 104 -14.38 -6.07 -6.96
C GLU A 104 -13.23 -5.20 -6.44
N TYR A 105 -12.42 -5.75 -5.56
CA TYR A 105 -11.26 -5.03 -5.03
C TYR A 105 -10.13 -5.95 -4.64
N VAL A 106 -8.92 -5.42 -4.69
CA VAL A 106 -7.71 -6.03 -4.14
C VAL A 106 -7.08 -5.09 -3.12
N ILE A 107 -6.48 -5.66 -2.09
CA ILE A 107 -5.72 -4.95 -1.06
C ILE A 107 -4.25 -5.30 -1.27
N LEU A 108 -3.42 -4.28 -1.49
CA LEU A 108 -1.97 -4.39 -1.61
C LEU A 108 -1.35 -3.75 -0.37
N ASP A 109 -0.82 -4.58 0.52
CA ASP A 109 -0.43 -4.17 1.85
C ASP A 109 0.60 -5.14 2.45
N ASP A 110 1.59 -4.63 3.17
CA ASP A 110 2.58 -5.40 3.93
C ASP A 110 2.12 -5.74 5.35
N GLU A 111 0.98 -5.18 5.78
CA GLU A 111 0.31 -5.55 7.02
C GLU A 111 -0.94 -6.38 6.75
N LEU A 112 -1.19 -7.39 7.60
CA LEU A 112 -2.38 -8.21 7.48
C LEU A 112 -3.64 -7.44 7.90
N VAL A 113 -4.60 -7.38 6.98
CA VAL A 113 -5.96 -6.92 7.30
C VAL A 113 -6.74 -7.97 8.08
N ASP A 114 -7.90 -7.61 8.62
CA ASP A 114 -8.74 -8.56 9.33
C ASP A 114 -9.22 -9.74 8.45
N ARG A 115 -9.63 -10.83 9.10
CA ARG A 115 -9.98 -12.09 8.42
C ARG A 115 -11.05 -11.94 7.34
N THR A 116 -11.94 -10.98 7.45
CA THR A 116 -13.03 -10.79 6.47
C THR A 116 -12.55 -10.15 5.18
N LEU A 117 -11.44 -9.42 5.22
CA LEU A 117 -10.81 -8.76 4.08
C LEU A 117 -9.66 -9.58 3.47
N GLN A 118 -9.06 -10.51 4.24
CA GLN A 118 -7.93 -11.32 3.78
C GLN A 118 -8.14 -12.04 2.44
N PRO A 119 -9.34 -12.55 2.08
CA PRO A 119 -9.55 -13.15 0.76
C PRO A 119 -9.29 -12.21 -0.42
N HIS A 120 -9.29 -10.91 -0.17
CA HIS A 120 -9.00 -9.87 -1.16
C HIS A 120 -7.58 -9.31 -1.06
N GLN A 121 -6.76 -9.81 -0.16
CA GLN A 121 -5.42 -9.29 0.06
C GLN A 121 -4.36 -10.07 -0.71
N VAL A 122 -3.49 -9.34 -1.41
CA VAL A 122 -2.16 -9.78 -1.80
C VAL A 122 -1.19 -9.20 -0.78
N PHE A 123 -0.63 -10.08 0.04
CA PHE A 123 0.35 -9.68 1.06
C PHE A 123 1.69 -9.37 0.39
N ILE A 124 2.28 -8.25 0.74
CA ILE A 124 3.53 -7.76 0.15
C ILE A 124 4.66 -7.86 1.18
N ASP A 125 5.84 -8.26 0.74
CA ASP A 125 7.03 -8.22 1.59
C ASP A 125 7.54 -6.78 1.74
N LEU A 126 7.55 -6.27 2.97
CA LEU A 126 7.98 -4.92 3.33
C LEU A 126 9.33 -4.49 2.72
N TYR A 127 10.26 -5.44 2.53
CA TYR A 127 11.59 -5.12 2.03
C TYR A 127 11.66 -5.01 0.52
N GLN A 128 10.85 -5.81 -0.17
CA GLN A 128 10.88 -5.90 -1.63
C GLN A 128 9.83 -5.00 -2.28
N GLY A 129 8.73 -4.75 -1.56
CA GLY A 129 7.58 -4.08 -2.14
C GLY A 129 6.88 -4.93 -3.21
N LEU A 130 6.09 -4.27 -4.03
CA LEU A 130 5.27 -4.91 -5.08
C LEU A 130 6.16 -5.45 -6.20
N GLN A 131 6.12 -6.79 -6.42
CA GLN A 131 6.94 -7.52 -7.38
C GLN A 131 6.10 -8.17 -8.48
N GLU A 132 6.75 -8.70 -9.53
CA GLU A 132 6.09 -9.35 -10.67
C GLU A 132 5.16 -10.50 -10.24
N GLU A 133 5.53 -11.25 -9.20
CA GLU A 133 4.74 -12.36 -8.67
C GLU A 133 3.38 -11.93 -8.11
N HIS A 134 3.22 -10.65 -7.71
CA HIS A 134 1.97 -10.10 -7.18
C HIS A 134 0.97 -9.70 -8.28
N LEU A 135 1.42 -9.58 -9.55
CA LEU A 135 0.57 -9.18 -10.67
C LEU A 135 -0.58 -10.16 -10.89
N ALA A 136 -0.26 -11.44 -11.09
CA ALA A 136 -1.26 -12.45 -11.41
C ALA A 136 -2.29 -12.67 -10.27
N PRO A 137 -1.91 -12.78 -8.99
CA PRO A 137 -2.85 -12.80 -7.87
C PRO A 137 -3.77 -11.59 -7.82
N SER A 138 -3.24 -10.38 -7.99
CA SER A 138 -4.03 -9.15 -7.97
C SER A 138 -5.10 -9.15 -9.07
N LEU A 139 -4.74 -9.53 -10.28
CA LEU A 139 -5.69 -9.61 -11.39
C LEU A 139 -6.76 -10.70 -11.19
N LYS A 140 -6.41 -11.85 -10.58
CA LYS A 140 -7.39 -12.90 -10.24
C LYS A 140 -8.42 -12.37 -9.26
N ILE A 141 -8.00 -11.72 -8.17
CA ILE A 141 -8.90 -11.12 -7.19
C ILE A 141 -9.80 -10.07 -7.84
N LEU A 142 -9.23 -9.16 -8.64
CA LEU A 142 -9.99 -8.14 -9.37
C LEU A 142 -10.94 -8.71 -10.44
N ASN A 143 -10.87 -10.00 -10.74
CA ASN A 143 -11.81 -10.73 -11.58
C ASN A 143 -12.73 -11.69 -10.79
N GLY A 144 -12.89 -11.45 -9.48
CA GLY A 144 -13.79 -12.21 -8.61
C GLY A 144 -13.26 -13.59 -8.18
N GLN A 145 -12.00 -13.88 -8.44
CA GLN A 145 -11.37 -15.13 -8.00
C GLN A 145 -10.67 -14.91 -6.66
N LEU A 146 -11.46 -14.98 -5.59
CA LEU A 146 -10.93 -14.79 -4.25
C LEU A 146 -9.93 -15.88 -3.88
N GLY A 147 -8.87 -15.48 -3.20
CA GLY A 147 -7.87 -16.39 -2.69
C GLY A 147 -7.05 -15.68 -1.63
N PHE A 148 -6.66 -16.41 -0.61
CA PHE A 148 -5.67 -15.89 0.31
C PHE A 148 -4.28 -16.17 -0.30
N TYR A 149 -3.57 -15.10 -0.61
CA TYR A 149 -2.23 -15.16 -1.19
C TYR A 149 -1.18 -14.58 -0.23
N PRO A 150 -0.90 -15.23 0.88
CA PRO A 150 0.43 -15.15 1.45
C PRO A 150 1.12 -16.41 1.01
N THR A 151 2.00 -16.29 0.10
CA THR A 151 2.69 -17.45 -0.45
C THR A 151 3.53 -18.18 0.58
N ASN A 152 3.80 -17.66 1.75
CA ASN A 152 4.50 -18.33 2.86
C ASN A 152 4.41 -17.57 4.19
N TYR A 153 3.37 -16.76 4.42
CA TYR A 153 3.26 -16.05 5.68
C TYR A 153 2.73 -16.98 6.76
N ASN A 154 3.63 -17.58 7.52
CA ASN A 154 3.27 -18.20 8.78
C ASN A 154 3.20 -17.12 9.87
N ARG A 155 1.99 -16.79 10.33
CA ARG A 155 1.75 -15.76 11.34
C ARG A 155 2.48 -16.03 12.67
N GLU A 156 2.85 -17.28 12.92
CA GLU A 156 3.62 -17.70 14.10
C GLU A 156 5.12 -17.45 13.92
N GLU A 157 5.57 -17.30 12.69
CA GLU A 157 6.92 -16.91 12.30
C GLU A 157 6.93 -15.47 11.75
N GLN A 158 6.45 -14.50 12.50
CA GLN A 158 7.04 -13.17 12.32
C GLN A 158 8.51 -13.35 12.70
N PRO A 159 9.42 -13.34 11.73
CA PRO A 159 10.79 -13.67 12.07
C PRO A 159 11.24 -12.62 13.07
N ILE A 160 11.63 -13.04 14.26
CA ILE A 160 12.35 -12.20 15.23
C ILE A 160 13.46 -11.43 14.51
N GLU A 161 14.01 -12.01 13.46
CA GLU A 161 14.97 -11.40 12.52
C GLU A 161 14.42 -10.22 11.74
N LEU A 162 13.16 -10.24 11.33
CA LEU A 162 12.50 -9.14 10.63
C LEU A 162 12.33 -7.93 11.56
N VAL A 163 11.80 -8.16 12.75
CA VAL A 163 11.66 -7.12 13.78
C VAL A 163 13.02 -6.58 14.20
N LYS A 164 14.05 -7.43 14.33
CA LYS A 164 15.42 -7.00 14.64
C LYS A 164 16.01 -6.12 13.54
N ARG A 165 15.78 -6.43 12.26
CA ARG A 165 16.27 -5.62 11.13
C ARG A 165 15.56 -4.26 11.08
N ILE A 166 14.24 -4.24 11.24
CA ILE A 166 13.45 -3.01 11.32
C ILE A 166 13.98 -2.13 12.45
N ASN A 167 14.12 -2.67 13.65
CA ASN A 167 14.63 -1.94 14.80
C ASN A 167 16.08 -1.46 14.61
N ALA A 168 16.93 -2.26 13.99
CA ALA A 168 18.31 -1.89 13.68
C ALA A 168 18.39 -0.74 12.67
N HIS A 169 17.45 -0.66 11.73
CA HIS A 169 17.41 0.42 10.76
C HIS A 169 16.94 1.73 11.40
N TYR A 170 15.84 1.72 12.11
CA TYR A 170 15.37 2.92 12.81
C TYR A 170 16.40 3.43 13.83
N SER A 171 17.14 2.54 14.49
CA SER A 171 18.22 2.93 15.39
C SER A 171 19.38 3.61 14.66
N LYS A 172 19.75 3.17 13.46
CA LYS A 172 20.83 3.78 12.66
C LYS A 172 20.46 5.15 12.10
N ASN A 173 19.19 5.36 11.75
CA ASN A 173 18.73 6.60 11.14
C ASN A 173 18.45 7.70 12.17
N ASN A 174 18.10 7.35 13.41
CA ASN A 174 17.98 8.33 14.50
C ASN A 174 19.33 8.97 14.92
N TYR A 175 20.47 8.36 14.58
CA TYR A 175 21.79 8.96 14.83
C TYR A 175 22.27 9.96 13.76
N ARG A 176 21.54 10.16 12.67
CA ARG A 176 21.89 11.12 11.60
C ARG A 176 21.14 12.46 11.71
N GLN A 177 20.36 12.66 12.76
CA GLN A 177 19.62 13.92 13.01
C GLN A 177 20.11 14.68 14.25
N GLN A 178 21.34 14.44 14.71
CA GLN A 178 22.02 15.30 15.70
C GLN A 178 23.14 16.08 15.07
#